data_f5252c5e410fd56493918df0f3372679
#
_entry.id   f5252c5e410fd56493918df0f3372679
#
_cell.length_a   1.000
_cell.length_b   1.000
_cell.length_c   1.000
_cell.angle_alpha   90.00
_cell.angle_beta   90.00
_cell.angle_gamma   90.00
#
_symmetry.space_group_name_H-M   'P 1'
#
loop_
_entity.id
_entity.type
_entity.pdbx_description
1 polymer ?
#
loop_
_entity_poly.entity_id
_entity_poly.type
_entity_poly.pdbx_seq_one_letter_code
_entity_poly.pdbx_strand_id
1 'polypeptide(L)'
;MTPAFLRSTIVLIAAGGIGLLSAPAGAFDQERECSVPESFYAYEPPLTKTAKALAGGREVVIAALGGASTLGLAAGGAGFAWPARLASALAGRFSSARVKVVNLAEARQTAKRAADRLDRDVLPLKPTLVIWETGTMEAVRGIDVGEFRETLQAGIDKLRAAGDEVVLMNMQFSHETDAMIHFQPYLIAMRELADANDVPVFRRHGIMRHWAESGLLDLRVRDDEKRRQLAAKLYDCIGHAMADFVTRGLPAGKPAANPESGR
;
A
#
# COMPACT_ATOMS: atom_id res chain seq x y z
N MET A 1 -35.85 45.63 -68.63
CA MET A 1 -36.24 44.33 -68.11
C MET A 1 -34.99 43.64 -67.62
N THR A 2 -34.70 43.74 -66.37
CA THR A 2 -33.50 43.17 -65.71
C THR A 2 -33.95 42.25 -64.54
N PRO A 3 -33.55 40.97 -64.50
CA PRO A 3 -33.94 40.12 -63.39
C PRO A 3 -32.99 40.25 -62.20
N ALA A 4 -33.58 40.30 -60.99
CA ALA A 4 -32.92 40.38 -59.76
C ALA A 4 -32.32 39.02 -59.37
N PHE A 5 -31.04 39.01 -58.96
CA PHE A 5 -30.37 37.83 -58.37
C PHE A 5 -30.62 37.77 -56.85
N LEU A 6 -31.29 36.71 -56.45
CA LEU A 6 -31.50 36.35 -55.04
C LEU A 6 -30.24 35.68 -54.51
N ARG A 7 -29.55 36.31 -53.55
CA ARG A 7 -28.41 35.70 -52.82
C ARG A 7 -28.93 34.89 -51.63
N SER A 8 -28.84 33.56 -51.72
CA SER A 8 -29.08 32.67 -50.59
C SER A 8 -27.85 32.63 -49.70
N THR A 9 -27.99 33.06 -48.45
CA THR A 9 -26.98 32.98 -47.43
C THR A 9 -27.12 31.61 -46.72
N ILE A 10 -26.13 30.73 -46.90
CA ILE A 10 -26.05 29.44 -46.19
C ILE A 10 -25.42 29.71 -44.81
N VAL A 11 -26.19 29.50 -43.73
CA VAL A 11 -25.71 29.52 -42.37
C VAL A 11 -25.19 28.11 -42.05
N LEU A 12 -23.87 27.96 -41.89
CA LEU A 12 -23.24 26.75 -41.36
C LEU A 12 -23.38 26.74 -39.82
N ILE A 13 -24.20 25.85 -39.29
CA ILE A 13 -24.28 25.55 -37.89
C ILE A 13 -23.16 24.54 -37.57
N ALA A 14 -22.10 25.01 -36.92
CA ALA A 14 -21.07 24.12 -36.38
C ALA A 14 -21.61 23.42 -35.10
N ALA A 15 -21.95 22.16 -35.21
CA ALA A 15 -22.28 21.32 -34.08
C ALA A 15 -21.00 21.00 -33.31
N GLY A 16 -20.77 21.75 -32.21
CA GLY A 16 -19.69 21.45 -31.26
C GLY A 16 -20.02 20.17 -30.46
N GLY A 17 -19.38 19.07 -30.85
CA GLY A 17 -19.45 17.83 -30.09
C GLY A 17 -18.70 17.99 -28.76
N ILE A 18 -19.44 18.02 -27.66
CA ILE A 18 -18.85 17.89 -26.30
C ILE A 18 -18.43 16.44 -26.15
N GLY A 19 -17.15 16.18 -26.36
CA GLY A 19 -16.55 14.88 -26.07
C GLY A 19 -16.58 14.65 -24.56
N LEU A 20 -17.50 13.84 -24.08
CA LEU A 20 -17.47 13.27 -22.73
C LEU A 20 -16.25 12.34 -22.67
N LEU A 21 -15.17 12.79 -22.03
CA LEU A 21 -14.05 11.95 -21.66
C LEU A 21 -14.56 10.93 -20.63
N SER A 22 -14.91 9.74 -21.10
CA SER A 22 -15.21 8.60 -20.26
C SER A 22 -13.90 8.19 -19.54
N ALA A 23 -13.81 8.47 -18.25
CA ALA A 23 -12.77 7.86 -17.43
C ALA A 23 -12.90 6.32 -17.55
N PRO A 24 -11.79 5.57 -17.55
CA PRO A 24 -11.85 4.11 -17.65
C PRO A 24 -12.67 3.57 -16.47
N ALA A 25 -13.75 2.87 -16.76
CA ALA A 25 -14.70 2.32 -15.77
C ALA A 25 -14.01 1.44 -14.70
N GLY A 26 -12.85 0.85 -15.02
CA GLY A 26 -12.07 0.04 -14.09
C GLY A 26 -11.47 0.79 -12.90
N ALA A 27 -11.18 2.09 -12.99
CA ALA A 27 -10.60 2.86 -11.89
C ALA A 27 -11.63 3.15 -10.78
N PHE A 28 -12.88 3.41 -11.14
CA PHE A 28 -13.95 3.67 -10.18
C PHE A 28 -14.42 2.42 -9.42
N ASP A 29 -14.34 1.24 -10.04
CA ASP A 29 -14.69 -0.03 -9.39
C ASP A 29 -13.61 -0.44 -8.37
N GLN A 30 -12.34 -0.24 -8.71
CA GLN A 30 -11.21 -0.62 -7.87
C GLN A 30 -11.13 0.22 -6.58
N GLU A 31 -11.41 1.52 -6.64
CA GLU A 31 -11.47 2.39 -5.44
C GLU A 31 -12.59 1.95 -4.47
N ARG A 32 -13.73 1.49 -4.98
CA ARG A 32 -14.81 0.97 -4.15
C ARG A 32 -14.48 -0.37 -3.50
N GLU A 33 -13.83 -1.26 -4.23
CA GLU A 33 -13.50 -2.62 -3.76
C GLU A 33 -12.35 -2.65 -2.76
N CYS A 34 -11.46 -1.65 -2.79
CA CYS A 34 -10.30 -1.55 -1.90
C CYS A 34 -10.46 -0.47 -0.83
N SER A 35 -11.65 0.10 -0.64
CA SER A 35 -11.86 1.18 0.32
C SER A 35 -11.51 0.75 1.74
N VAL A 36 -10.77 1.61 2.45
CA VAL A 36 -10.40 1.41 3.85
C VAL A 36 -10.98 2.54 4.67
N PRO A 37 -11.82 2.27 5.68
CA PRO A 37 -12.34 3.30 6.56
C PRO A 37 -11.23 4.11 7.23
N GLU A 38 -11.39 5.42 7.29
CA GLU A 38 -10.41 6.34 7.90
C GLU A 38 -10.05 5.95 9.35
N SER A 39 -10.96 5.31 10.08
CA SER A 39 -10.73 4.81 11.44
C SER A 39 -9.57 3.82 11.56
N PHE A 40 -9.13 3.19 10.45
CA PHE A 40 -7.93 2.35 10.45
C PHE A 40 -6.64 3.16 10.45
N TYR A 41 -6.70 4.43 10.07
CA TYR A 41 -5.53 5.32 9.91
C TYR A 41 -5.50 6.48 10.90
N ALA A 42 -6.66 6.92 11.40
CA ALA A 42 -6.85 8.20 12.08
C ALA A 42 -5.91 8.48 13.27
N TYR A 43 -5.53 7.43 13.99
CA TYR A 43 -4.72 7.54 15.20
C TYR A 43 -3.24 7.14 15.00
N GLU A 44 -2.86 6.89 13.77
CA GLU A 44 -1.48 6.51 13.46
C GLU A 44 -0.62 7.76 13.23
N PRO A 45 0.61 7.86 13.78
CA PRO A 45 1.49 8.99 13.53
C PRO A 45 1.84 9.10 12.03
N PRO A 46 1.96 10.33 11.49
CA PRO A 46 2.27 10.52 10.08
C PRO A 46 3.75 10.28 9.78
N LEU A 47 4.03 9.75 8.59
CA LEU A 47 5.39 9.57 8.05
C LEU A 47 5.87 10.85 7.39
N THR A 48 6.29 11.83 8.20
CA THR A 48 6.55 13.20 7.73
C THR A 48 7.74 13.32 6.79
N LYS A 49 8.79 12.53 7.00
CA LYS A 49 10.01 12.52 6.16
C LYS A 49 9.70 11.93 4.78
N THR A 50 9.07 10.77 4.73
CA THR A 50 8.65 10.10 3.50
C THR A 50 7.66 10.96 2.71
N ALA A 51 6.64 11.45 3.38
CA ALA A 51 5.62 12.30 2.79
C ALA A 51 6.22 13.57 2.16
N LYS A 52 7.09 14.30 2.89
CA LYS A 52 7.80 15.47 2.36
C LYS A 52 8.73 15.13 1.20
N ALA A 53 9.37 13.97 1.20
CA ALA A 53 10.25 13.54 0.11
C ALA A 53 9.44 13.28 -1.17
N LEU A 54 8.29 12.58 -1.05
CA LEU A 54 7.37 12.35 -2.16
C LEU A 54 6.84 13.67 -2.75
N ALA A 55 6.29 14.55 -1.90
CA ALA A 55 5.74 15.84 -2.33
C ALA A 55 6.80 16.76 -2.95
N GLY A 56 8.03 16.67 -2.49
CA GLY A 56 9.19 17.45 -2.99
C GLY A 56 9.85 16.85 -4.22
N GLY A 57 9.32 15.80 -4.83
CA GLY A 57 9.90 15.18 -6.03
C GLY A 57 11.27 14.52 -5.81
N ARG A 58 11.60 14.17 -4.55
CA ARG A 58 12.88 13.57 -4.20
C ARG A 58 12.87 12.06 -4.42
N GLU A 59 14.04 11.43 -4.37
CA GLU A 59 14.15 9.99 -4.34
C GLU A 59 13.67 9.44 -2.99
N VAL A 60 12.81 8.42 -3.05
CA VAL A 60 12.28 7.69 -1.90
C VAL A 60 12.59 6.22 -2.07
N VAL A 61 13.41 5.68 -1.18
CA VAL A 61 13.71 4.25 -1.12
C VAL A 61 12.90 3.65 0.03
N ILE A 62 12.06 2.67 -0.29
CA ILE A 62 11.25 1.92 0.67
C ILE A 62 11.77 0.49 0.73
N ALA A 63 12.21 0.03 1.89
CA ALA A 63 12.56 -1.37 2.12
C ALA A 63 11.34 -2.11 2.69
N ALA A 64 10.90 -3.19 2.04
CA ALA A 64 9.80 -4.02 2.49
C ALA A 64 10.33 -5.34 3.04
N LEU A 65 10.22 -5.54 4.36
CA LEU A 65 10.51 -6.79 5.06
C LEU A 65 9.21 -7.58 5.25
N GLY A 66 9.28 -8.89 5.20
CA GLY A 66 8.09 -9.72 5.42
C GLY A 66 8.23 -11.16 4.97
N GLY A 67 7.11 -11.85 4.96
CA GLY A 67 7.01 -13.28 4.64
C GLY A 67 6.49 -13.57 3.23
N ALA A 68 5.78 -14.68 3.12
CA ALA A 68 5.26 -15.21 1.86
C ALA A 68 4.30 -14.25 1.13
N SER A 69 3.51 -13.46 1.85
CA SER A 69 2.61 -12.47 1.29
C SER A 69 3.37 -11.28 0.68
N THR A 70 4.43 -10.83 1.35
CA THR A 70 5.31 -9.77 0.84
C THR A 70 6.13 -10.24 -0.36
N LEU A 71 6.48 -11.54 -0.44
CA LEU A 71 7.04 -12.16 -1.65
C LEU A 71 6.04 -12.29 -2.80
N GLY A 72 4.74 -12.26 -2.53
CA GLY A 72 3.70 -12.44 -3.53
C GLY A 72 3.46 -13.90 -3.94
N LEU A 73 3.87 -14.88 -3.13
CA LEU A 73 3.84 -16.29 -3.51
C LEU A 73 2.44 -16.78 -3.92
N ALA A 74 1.40 -16.38 -3.17
CA ALA A 74 0.03 -16.77 -3.47
C ALA A 74 -0.53 -16.13 -4.76
N ALA A 75 0.03 -15.01 -5.22
CA ALA A 75 -0.41 -14.29 -6.43
C ALA A 75 0.44 -14.62 -7.67
N GLY A 76 1.40 -15.52 -7.55
CA GLY A 76 2.26 -15.91 -8.67
C GLY A 76 3.61 -15.18 -8.73
N GLY A 77 4.00 -14.43 -7.70
CA GLY A 77 5.34 -13.86 -7.56
C GLY A 77 5.41 -12.36 -7.29
N ALA A 78 6.63 -11.86 -7.25
CA ALA A 78 6.96 -10.51 -6.78
C ALA A 78 6.27 -9.38 -7.57
N GLY A 79 6.02 -9.56 -8.87
CA GLY A 79 5.32 -8.57 -9.70
C GLY A 79 3.87 -8.34 -9.29
N PHE A 80 3.24 -9.30 -8.60
CA PHE A 80 1.87 -9.22 -8.08
C PHE A 80 1.83 -8.93 -6.58
N ALA A 81 2.99 -8.87 -5.93
CA ALA A 81 3.11 -8.62 -4.49
C ALA A 81 2.74 -7.17 -4.14
N TRP A 82 2.26 -6.95 -2.92
CA TRP A 82 1.87 -5.61 -2.47
C TRP A 82 3.01 -4.56 -2.55
N PRO A 83 4.33 -4.88 -2.38
CA PRO A 83 5.37 -3.87 -2.54
C PRO A 83 5.48 -3.33 -3.97
N ALA A 84 5.27 -4.19 -4.98
CA ALA A 84 5.23 -3.76 -6.38
C ALA A 84 4.02 -2.87 -6.67
N ARG A 85 2.86 -3.19 -6.07
CA ARG A 85 1.64 -2.38 -6.19
C ARG A 85 1.77 -1.04 -5.48
N LEU A 86 2.39 -1.01 -4.29
CA LEU A 86 2.75 0.22 -3.60
C LEU A 86 3.64 1.12 -4.46
N ALA A 87 4.69 0.54 -5.08
CA ALA A 87 5.57 1.30 -5.98
C ALA A 87 4.80 1.95 -7.13
N SER A 88 3.92 1.18 -7.79
CA SER A 88 3.08 1.67 -8.88
C SER A 88 2.11 2.76 -8.43
N ALA A 89 1.44 2.58 -7.29
CA ALA A 89 0.50 3.55 -6.73
C ALA A 89 1.17 4.87 -6.37
N LEU A 90 2.35 4.82 -5.71
CA LEU A 90 3.11 6.02 -5.37
C LEU A 90 3.68 6.72 -6.61
N ALA A 91 4.21 5.99 -7.59
CA ALA A 91 4.71 6.56 -8.83
C ALA A 91 3.59 7.25 -9.64
N GLY A 92 2.38 6.68 -9.65
CA GLY A 92 1.21 7.29 -10.29
C GLY A 92 0.76 8.60 -9.60
N ARG A 93 0.87 8.68 -8.27
CA ARG A 93 0.48 9.88 -7.49
C ARG A 93 1.54 10.98 -7.48
N PHE A 94 2.82 10.61 -7.51
CA PHE A 94 3.98 11.49 -7.39
C PHE A 94 4.94 11.32 -8.56
N SER A 95 4.48 11.69 -9.76
CA SER A 95 5.24 11.52 -11.02
C SER A 95 6.59 12.25 -11.04
N SER A 96 6.78 13.27 -10.19
CA SER A 96 8.06 13.97 -10.03
C SER A 96 9.02 13.27 -9.07
N ALA A 97 8.54 12.36 -8.21
CA ALA A 97 9.38 11.62 -7.26
C ALA A 97 9.90 10.31 -7.88
N ARG A 98 11.14 9.95 -7.53
CA ARG A 98 11.67 8.63 -7.87
C ARG A 98 11.42 7.67 -6.72
N VAL A 99 10.40 6.82 -6.87
CA VAL A 99 10.05 5.83 -5.87
C VAL A 99 10.68 4.48 -6.21
N LYS A 100 11.46 3.94 -5.29
CA LYS A 100 12.04 2.59 -5.36
C LYS A 100 11.58 1.78 -4.17
N VAL A 101 10.79 0.73 -4.40
CA VAL A 101 10.42 -0.23 -3.37
C VAL A 101 11.27 -1.49 -3.55
N VAL A 102 12.08 -1.81 -2.53
CA VAL A 102 12.95 -2.99 -2.52
C VAL A 102 12.29 -4.06 -1.66
N ASN A 103 11.91 -5.16 -2.30
CA ASN A 103 11.30 -6.30 -1.60
C ASN A 103 12.39 -7.20 -1.03
N LEU A 104 12.58 -7.17 0.30
CA LEU A 104 13.55 -7.95 1.07
C LEU A 104 12.90 -9.10 1.84
N ALA A 105 11.69 -9.49 1.47
CA ALA A 105 10.97 -10.55 2.14
C ALA A 105 11.64 -11.93 1.96
N GLU A 106 11.45 -12.79 2.95
CA GLU A 106 11.84 -14.20 2.88
C GLU A 106 10.68 -15.09 3.32
N ALA A 107 10.55 -16.25 2.68
CA ALA A 107 9.56 -17.22 3.10
C ALA A 107 9.78 -17.65 4.57
N ARG A 108 8.70 -17.72 5.36
CA ARG A 108 8.73 -18.09 6.78
C ARG A 108 9.59 -17.16 7.63
N GLN A 109 9.74 -15.90 7.24
CA GLN A 109 10.50 -14.91 7.98
C GLN A 109 9.85 -14.61 9.33
N THR A 110 10.66 -14.63 10.41
CA THR A 110 10.32 -14.14 11.75
C THR A 110 10.87 -12.74 11.94
N ALA A 111 10.40 -12.01 12.98
CA ALA A 111 10.96 -10.72 13.40
C ALA A 111 12.46 -10.83 13.66
N LYS A 112 12.89 -11.88 14.41
CA LYS A 112 14.30 -12.12 14.67
C LYS A 112 15.12 -12.30 13.40
N ARG A 113 14.63 -13.11 12.48
CA ARG A 113 15.32 -13.34 11.21
C ARG A 113 15.42 -12.07 10.35
N ALA A 114 14.40 -11.21 10.41
CA ALA A 114 14.46 -9.91 9.76
C ALA A 114 15.46 -8.97 10.47
N ALA A 115 15.42 -8.91 11.83
CA ALA A 115 16.32 -8.08 12.62
C ALA A 115 17.79 -8.46 12.42
N ASP A 116 18.12 -9.75 12.35
CA ASP A 116 19.48 -10.25 12.13
C ASP A 116 20.07 -9.82 10.76
N ARG A 117 19.23 -9.39 9.83
CA ARG A 117 19.61 -8.98 8.47
C ARG A 117 19.62 -7.48 8.24
N LEU A 118 19.21 -6.66 9.20
CA LEU A 118 19.09 -5.21 9.01
C LEU A 118 20.41 -4.58 8.56
N ASP A 119 21.52 -4.92 9.19
CA ASP A 119 22.85 -4.35 8.85
C ASP A 119 23.31 -4.74 7.45
N ARG A 120 23.01 -5.96 7.01
CA ARG A 120 23.47 -6.49 5.73
C ARG A 120 22.58 -6.07 4.57
N ASP A 121 21.26 -6.11 4.75
CA ASP A 121 20.31 -6.05 3.64
C ASP A 121 19.51 -4.74 3.60
N VAL A 122 19.31 -4.07 4.74
CA VAL A 122 18.44 -2.87 4.83
C VAL A 122 19.25 -1.59 4.90
N LEU A 123 20.15 -1.46 5.88
CA LEU A 123 20.89 -0.21 6.11
C LEU A 123 21.75 0.23 4.92
N PRO A 124 22.38 -0.67 4.13
CA PRO A 124 23.14 -0.25 2.94
C PRO A 124 22.27 0.41 1.86
N LEU A 125 20.96 0.16 1.83
CA LEU A 125 20.05 0.81 0.91
C LEU A 125 19.76 2.27 1.28
N LYS A 126 20.10 2.70 2.51
CA LYS A 126 19.78 4.02 3.07
C LYS A 126 18.30 4.36 2.86
N PRO A 127 17.36 3.53 3.32
CA PRO A 127 15.97 3.71 3.01
C PRO A 127 15.41 5.00 3.63
N THR A 128 14.41 5.57 2.99
CA THR A 128 13.62 6.64 3.60
C THR A 128 12.60 6.06 4.56
N LEU A 129 12.10 4.85 4.22
CA LEU A 129 11.06 4.14 4.96
C LEU A 129 11.35 2.64 4.95
N VAL A 130 11.18 2.00 6.10
CA VAL A 130 11.14 0.55 6.24
C VAL A 130 9.73 0.11 6.61
N ILE A 131 9.11 -0.73 5.78
CA ILE A 131 7.83 -1.38 6.10
C ILE A 131 8.15 -2.81 6.55
N TRP A 132 7.86 -3.09 7.83
CA TRP A 132 8.19 -4.37 8.45
C TRP A 132 6.93 -5.19 8.73
N GLU A 133 6.60 -6.12 7.81
CA GLU A 133 5.56 -7.12 8.02
C GLU A 133 6.08 -8.23 8.92
N THR A 134 5.38 -8.50 10.05
CA THR A 134 5.77 -9.52 11.02
C THR A 134 4.61 -10.02 11.88
N GLY A 135 4.89 -10.95 12.80
CA GLY A 135 3.94 -11.50 13.75
C GLY A 135 3.27 -12.79 13.29
N THR A 136 3.15 -13.04 11.99
CA THR A 136 2.50 -14.26 11.47
C THR A 136 3.28 -15.51 11.85
N MET A 137 4.58 -15.53 11.61
CA MET A 137 5.41 -16.72 11.89
C MET A 137 5.66 -16.92 13.39
N GLU A 138 5.65 -15.85 14.14
CA GLU A 138 5.71 -15.89 15.61
C GLU A 138 4.47 -16.61 16.16
N ALA A 139 3.29 -16.20 15.74
CA ALA A 139 2.04 -16.81 16.17
C ALA A 139 1.94 -18.28 15.73
N VAL A 140 2.32 -18.59 14.49
CA VAL A 140 2.31 -19.96 13.95
C VAL A 140 3.24 -20.87 14.72
N ARG A 141 4.41 -20.37 15.16
CA ARG A 141 5.42 -21.16 15.88
C ARG A 141 5.29 -21.11 17.39
N GLY A 142 4.40 -20.28 17.92
CA GLY A 142 4.27 -20.08 19.36
C GLY A 142 5.52 -19.46 20.00
N ILE A 143 6.19 -18.55 19.28
CA ILE A 143 7.35 -17.82 19.81
C ILE A 143 6.88 -16.95 20.97
N ASP A 144 7.65 -16.90 22.07
CA ASP A 144 7.30 -16.10 23.22
C ASP A 144 7.05 -14.63 22.87
N VAL A 145 5.96 -14.05 23.38
CA VAL A 145 5.54 -12.69 23.06
C VAL A 145 6.53 -11.65 23.58
N GLY A 146 7.19 -11.93 24.71
CA GLY A 146 8.26 -11.07 25.25
C GLY A 146 9.47 -11.05 24.32
N GLU A 147 9.95 -12.22 23.87
CA GLU A 147 11.03 -12.34 22.89
C GLU A 147 10.69 -11.60 21.60
N PHE A 148 9.46 -11.72 21.12
CA PHE A 148 8.98 -11.00 19.95
C PHE A 148 9.03 -9.47 20.15
N ARG A 149 8.57 -8.96 21.29
CA ARG A 149 8.61 -7.53 21.64
C ARG A 149 10.04 -6.99 21.69
N GLU A 150 10.93 -7.70 22.39
CA GLU A 150 12.35 -7.32 22.52
C GLU A 150 13.03 -7.25 21.15
N THR A 151 12.76 -8.24 20.29
CA THR A 151 13.29 -8.28 18.93
C THR A 151 12.82 -7.10 18.10
N LEU A 152 11.52 -6.78 18.16
CA LEU A 152 10.97 -5.63 17.42
C LEU A 152 11.52 -4.30 17.96
N GLN A 153 11.61 -4.14 19.29
CA GLN A 153 12.16 -2.94 19.89
C GLN A 153 13.60 -2.70 19.41
N ALA A 154 14.45 -3.71 19.52
CA ALA A 154 15.84 -3.59 19.07
C ALA A 154 15.97 -3.25 17.56
N GLY A 155 15.10 -3.83 16.75
CA GLY A 155 15.05 -3.53 15.30
C GLY A 155 14.58 -2.11 15.00
N ILE A 156 13.53 -1.64 15.66
CA ILE A 156 13.03 -0.27 15.55
C ILE A 156 14.11 0.73 15.95
N ASP A 157 14.77 0.50 17.10
CA ASP A 157 15.82 1.39 17.60
C ASP A 157 16.99 1.50 16.60
N LYS A 158 17.41 0.36 16.05
CA LYS A 158 18.45 0.31 15.03
C LYS A 158 18.08 1.11 13.77
N LEU A 159 16.90 0.92 13.22
CA LEU A 159 16.44 1.61 12.02
C LEU A 159 16.29 3.12 12.27
N ARG A 160 15.73 3.50 13.41
CA ARG A 160 15.59 4.92 13.77
C ARG A 160 16.94 5.60 14.03
N ALA A 161 17.90 4.89 14.63
CA ALA A 161 19.28 5.39 14.78
C ALA A 161 19.98 5.65 13.45
N ALA A 162 19.62 4.88 12.41
CA ALA A 162 20.06 5.13 11.04
C ALA A 162 19.32 6.29 10.35
N GLY A 163 18.26 6.83 10.97
CA GLY A 163 17.45 7.93 10.45
C GLY A 163 16.32 7.48 9.55
N ASP A 164 15.97 6.20 9.55
CA ASP A 164 14.87 5.64 8.75
C ASP A 164 13.52 5.85 9.46
N GLU A 165 12.47 6.13 8.67
CA GLU A 165 11.10 5.98 9.18
C GLU A 165 10.70 4.49 9.16
N VAL A 166 9.89 4.08 10.12
CA VAL A 166 9.46 2.68 10.26
C VAL A 166 7.93 2.61 10.27
N VAL A 167 7.38 1.65 9.54
CA VAL A 167 5.98 1.22 9.64
C VAL A 167 5.98 -0.25 10.01
N LEU A 168 5.29 -0.62 11.07
CA LEU A 168 4.96 -2.02 11.33
C LEU A 168 3.72 -2.40 10.51
N MET A 169 3.77 -3.53 9.82
CA MET A 169 2.60 -4.15 9.19
C MET A 169 2.28 -5.43 9.94
N ASN A 170 1.08 -5.52 10.53
CA ASN A 170 0.68 -6.72 11.24
C ASN A 170 0.20 -7.83 10.28
N MET A 171 -0.23 -8.97 10.86
CA MET A 171 -0.55 -10.20 10.16
C MET A 171 -1.67 -10.02 9.12
N GLN A 172 -1.74 -10.95 8.18
CA GLN A 172 -2.90 -11.10 7.32
C GLN A 172 -4.07 -11.76 8.08
N PHE A 173 -5.28 -11.50 7.61
CA PHE A 173 -6.49 -12.15 8.08
C PHE A 173 -6.99 -13.17 7.05
N SER A 174 -7.47 -14.31 7.52
CA SER A 174 -8.45 -15.15 6.86
C SER A 174 -9.29 -15.83 7.95
N HIS A 175 -10.53 -16.20 7.63
CA HIS A 175 -11.38 -16.88 8.60
C HIS A 175 -10.78 -18.18 9.14
N GLU A 176 -10.07 -18.93 8.27
CA GLU A 176 -9.42 -20.19 8.64
C GLU A 176 -8.23 -19.96 9.56
N THR A 177 -7.34 -19.03 9.21
CA THR A 177 -6.13 -18.75 10.02
C THR A 177 -6.47 -18.08 11.34
N ASP A 178 -7.47 -17.19 11.37
CA ASP A 178 -7.91 -16.51 12.60
C ASP A 178 -8.57 -17.47 13.60
N ALA A 179 -9.21 -18.55 13.09
CA ALA A 179 -9.79 -19.59 13.93
C ALA A 179 -8.75 -20.59 14.48
N MET A 180 -7.63 -20.79 13.79
CA MET A 180 -6.63 -21.82 14.13
C MET A 180 -5.39 -21.26 14.83
N ILE A 181 -5.07 -19.99 14.62
CA ILE A 181 -3.84 -19.36 15.10
C ILE A 181 -4.17 -18.27 16.09
N HIS A 182 -3.54 -18.31 17.25
CA HIS A 182 -3.76 -17.33 18.30
C HIS A 182 -2.96 -16.04 18.03
N PHE A 183 -3.46 -15.18 17.14
CA PHE A 183 -2.82 -13.92 16.74
C PHE A 183 -2.89 -12.82 17.80
N GLN A 184 -3.92 -12.81 18.65
CA GLN A 184 -4.25 -11.70 19.55
C GLN A 184 -3.07 -11.20 20.40
N PRO A 185 -2.27 -12.05 21.07
CA PRO A 185 -1.15 -11.57 21.87
C PRO A 185 -0.12 -10.79 21.06
N TYR A 186 0.13 -11.22 19.81
CA TYR A 186 1.10 -10.55 18.93
C TYR A 186 0.54 -9.25 18.35
N LEU A 187 -0.76 -9.19 18.04
CA LEU A 187 -1.43 -7.95 17.62
C LEU A 187 -1.38 -6.89 18.72
N ILE A 188 -1.64 -7.30 19.97
CA ILE A 188 -1.57 -6.43 21.15
C ILE A 188 -0.13 -5.96 21.35
N ALA A 189 0.83 -6.89 21.37
CA ALA A 189 2.24 -6.59 21.58
C ALA A 189 2.78 -5.59 20.53
N MET A 190 2.43 -5.78 19.26
CA MET A 190 2.80 -4.83 18.20
C MET A 190 2.17 -3.45 18.42
N ARG A 191 0.90 -3.40 18.83
CA ARG A 191 0.21 -2.13 19.05
C ARG A 191 0.83 -1.36 20.22
N GLU A 192 1.01 -2.01 21.37
CA GLU A 192 1.61 -1.41 22.56
C GLU A 192 3.05 -0.93 22.31
N LEU A 193 3.84 -1.75 21.58
CA LEU A 193 5.21 -1.38 21.23
C LEU A 193 5.24 -0.17 20.30
N ALA A 194 4.37 -0.16 19.30
CA ALA A 194 4.27 0.92 18.34
C ALA A 194 3.85 2.23 19.01
N ASP A 195 2.86 2.18 19.91
CA ASP A 195 2.39 3.34 20.68
C ASP A 195 3.51 3.89 21.59
N ALA A 196 4.26 3.01 22.26
CA ALA A 196 5.38 3.40 23.14
C ALA A 196 6.55 4.04 22.36
N ASN A 197 6.66 3.75 21.07
CA ASN A 197 7.74 4.25 20.21
C ASN A 197 7.31 5.31 19.20
N ASP A 198 6.04 5.72 19.18
CA ASP A 198 5.50 6.63 18.16
C ASP A 198 5.79 6.11 16.72
N VAL A 199 5.56 4.80 16.52
CA VAL A 199 5.71 4.10 15.24
C VAL A 199 4.34 3.73 14.70
N PRO A 200 3.99 4.12 13.46
CA PRO A 200 2.68 3.77 12.89
C PRO A 200 2.56 2.28 12.60
N VAL A 201 1.34 1.75 12.80
CA VAL A 201 0.97 0.37 12.46
C VAL A 201 -0.02 0.36 11.30
N PHE A 202 0.38 -0.21 10.18
CA PHE A 202 -0.57 -0.58 9.15
C PHE A 202 -1.34 -1.82 9.59
N ARG A 203 -2.59 -1.64 10.01
CA ARG A 203 -3.45 -2.65 10.64
C ARG A 203 -4.04 -3.62 9.60
N ARG A 204 -3.16 -4.33 8.84
CA ARG A 204 -3.55 -5.22 7.74
C ARG A 204 -4.58 -6.27 8.16
N HIS A 205 -4.41 -6.88 9.33
CA HIS A 205 -5.37 -7.87 9.85
C HIS A 205 -6.79 -7.29 9.94
N GLY A 206 -6.93 -6.12 10.56
CA GLY A 206 -8.22 -5.45 10.69
C GLY A 206 -8.81 -5.00 9.35
N ILE A 207 -7.97 -4.47 8.46
CA ILE A 207 -8.37 -4.04 7.12
C ILE A 207 -8.90 -5.23 6.30
N MET A 208 -8.16 -6.34 6.25
CA MET A 208 -8.59 -7.54 5.53
C MET A 208 -9.84 -8.16 6.13
N ARG A 209 -9.96 -8.14 7.46
CA ARG A 209 -11.17 -8.58 8.15
C ARG A 209 -12.36 -7.72 7.76
N HIS A 210 -12.20 -6.41 7.75
CA HIS A 210 -13.25 -5.48 7.29
C HIS A 210 -13.69 -5.78 5.85
N TRP A 211 -12.75 -5.99 4.92
CA TRP A 211 -13.09 -6.35 3.54
C TRP A 211 -13.84 -7.67 3.42
N ALA A 212 -13.48 -8.66 4.23
CA ALA A 212 -14.16 -9.95 4.25
C ALA A 212 -15.57 -9.88 4.86
N GLU A 213 -15.72 -9.17 5.99
CA GLU A 213 -17.00 -9.03 6.70
C GLU A 213 -17.99 -8.12 5.97
N SER A 214 -17.53 -7.09 5.27
CA SER A 214 -18.35 -6.21 4.43
C SER A 214 -18.67 -6.78 3.05
N GLY A 215 -18.14 -7.97 2.71
CA GLY A 215 -18.37 -8.62 1.42
C GLY A 215 -17.62 -7.98 0.23
N LEU A 216 -16.67 -7.07 0.49
CA LEU A 216 -15.84 -6.46 -0.55
C LEU A 216 -14.89 -7.48 -1.18
N LEU A 217 -14.36 -8.42 -0.37
CA LEU A 217 -13.53 -9.52 -0.83
C LEU A 217 -13.99 -10.85 -0.21
N ASP A 218 -14.32 -11.83 -1.05
CA ASP A 218 -14.60 -13.19 -0.57
C ASP A 218 -13.31 -13.97 -0.34
N LEU A 219 -12.85 -14.02 0.91
CA LEU A 219 -11.63 -14.76 1.29
C LEU A 219 -11.83 -16.28 1.47
N ARG A 220 -13.02 -16.84 1.10
CA ARG A 220 -13.34 -18.25 1.27
C ARG A 220 -13.17 -19.10 0.01
N VAL A 221 -12.62 -18.53 -1.04
CA VAL A 221 -12.43 -19.20 -2.33
C VAL A 221 -11.51 -20.42 -2.18
N ARG A 222 -11.94 -21.60 -2.69
CA ARG A 222 -11.19 -22.86 -2.59
C ARG A 222 -10.48 -23.28 -3.87
N ASP A 223 -10.98 -22.86 -5.02
CA ASP A 223 -10.37 -23.11 -6.33
C ASP A 223 -9.01 -22.44 -6.44
N ASP A 224 -7.98 -23.17 -6.88
CA ASP A 224 -6.58 -22.69 -6.88
C ASP A 224 -6.36 -21.50 -7.79
N GLU A 225 -6.97 -21.48 -8.99
CA GLU A 225 -6.82 -20.37 -9.90
C GLU A 225 -7.54 -19.12 -9.39
N LYS A 226 -8.76 -19.27 -8.87
CA LYS A 226 -9.51 -18.18 -8.25
C LYS A 226 -8.79 -17.67 -7.00
N ARG A 227 -8.15 -18.54 -6.21
CA ARG A 227 -7.33 -18.13 -5.06
C ARG A 227 -6.14 -17.28 -5.49
N ARG A 228 -5.49 -17.64 -6.60
CA ARG A 228 -4.39 -16.85 -7.16
C ARG A 228 -4.84 -15.48 -7.61
N GLN A 229 -5.96 -15.41 -8.33
CA GLN A 229 -6.57 -14.15 -8.78
C GLN A 229 -7.00 -13.28 -7.59
N LEU A 230 -7.63 -13.88 -6.58
CA LEU A 230 -7.99 -13.20 -5.34
C LEU A 230 -6.76 -12.65 -4.60
N ALA A 231 -5.68 -13.44 -4.51
CA ALA A 231 -4.45 -12.99 -3.89
C ALA A 231 -3.83 -11.80 -4.63
N ALA A 232 -3.83 -11.83 -5.97
CA ALA A 232 -3.34 -10.71 -6.78
C ALA A 232 -4.17 -9.44 -6.55
N LYS A 233 -5.50 -9.56 -6.52
CA LYS A 233 -6.42 -8.47 -6.20
C LYS A 233 -6.21 -7.94 -4.78
N LEU A 234 -6.12 -8.84 -3.80
CA LEU A 234 -5.87 -8.49 -2.41
C LEU A 234 -4.55 -7.72 -2.24
N TYR A 235 -3.48 -8.17 -2.88
CA TYR A 235 -2.19 -7.49 -2.79
C TYR A 235 -2.19 -6.14 -3.51
N ASP A 236 -2.99 -5.99 -4.55
CA ASP A 236 -3.24 -4.72 -5.19
C ASP A 236 -3.95 -3.76 -4.24
N CYS A 237 -5.04 -4.19 -3.60
CA CYS A 237 -5.73 -3.43 -2.55
C CYS A 237 -4.81 -3.04 -1.40
N ILE A 238 -3.97 -3.96 -0.90
CA ILE A 238 -2.99 -3.67 0.17
C ILE A 238 -1.96 -2.63 -0.30
N GLY A 239 -1.47 -2.73 -1.53
CA GLY A 239 -0.52 -1.76 -2.08
C GLY A 239 -1.10 -0.35 -2.17
N HIS A 240 -2.34 -0.21 -2.65
CA HIS A 240 -3.05 1.06 -2.70
C HIS A 240 -3.36 1.62 -1.30
N ALA A 241 -3.88 0.78 -0.40
CA ALA A 241 -4.15 1.15 1.00
C ALA A 241 -2.87 1.58 1.74
N MET A 242 -1.73 0.93 1.47
CA MET A 242 -0.43 1.34 2.01
C MET A 242 0.03 2.66 1.39
N ALA A 243 -0.23 2.92 0.10
CA ALA A 243 0.07 4.22 -0.50
C ALA A 243 -0.75 5.34 0.15
N ASP A 244 -2.04 5.12 0.45
CA ASP A 244 -2.87 6.05 1.21
C ASP A 244 -2.29 6.29 2.60
N PHE A 245 -1.89 5.21 3.27
CA PHE A 245 -1.32 5.26 4.60
C PHE A 245 -0.02 6.08 4.67
N VAL A 246 0.93 5.86 3.75
CA VAL A 246 2.23 6.56 3.78
C VAL A 246 2.15 8.01 3.32
N THR A 247 1.09 8.38 2.59
CA THR A 247 0.87 9.74 2.09
C THR A 247 -0.10 10.55 2.94
N ARG A 248 -0.60 9.96 4.01
CA ARG A 248 -1.54 10.61 4.92
C ARG A 248 -0.94 11.90 5.51
N GLY A 249 -1.77 12.94 5.62
CA GLY A 249 -1.34 14.25 6.12
C GLY A 249 -0.66 15.14 5.06
N LEU A 250 -0.46 14.64 3.84
CA LEU A 250 -0.14 15.51 2.72
C LEU A 250 -1.45 16.18 2.22
N PRO A 251 -1.40 17.46 1.82
CA PRO A 251 -2.50 18.03 1.05
C PRO A 251 -2.67 17.18 -0.21
N ALA A 252 -3.92 16.87 -0.56
CA ALA A 252 -4.23 16.15 -1.80
C ALA A 252 -3.46 16.80 -2.95
N GLY A 253 -2.55 16.07 -3.56
CA GLY A 253 -1.69 16.60 -4.61
C GLY A 253 -2.56 17.17 -5.72
N LYS A 254 -2.28 18.39 -6.16
CA LYS A 254 -2.89 18.92 -7.38
C LYS A 254 -2.63 17.89 -8.48
N PRO A 255 -3.65 17.38 -9.18
CA PRO A 255 -3.41 16.52 -10.33
C PRO A 255 -2.45 17.25 -11.27
N ALA A 256 -1.46 16.52 -11.81
CA ALA A 256 -0.51 17.09 -12.76
C ALA A 256 -1.28 17.86 -13.82
N ALA A 257 -0.96 19.14 -14.00
CA ALA A 257 -1.58 19.97 -15.02
C ALA A 257 -1.31 19.29 -16.37
N ASN A 258 -2.39 19.02 -17.10
CA ASN A 258 -2.29 18.44 -18.44
C ASN A 258 -1.52 19.46 -19.33
N PRO A 259 -0.38 19.12 -19.94
CA PRO A 259 0.43 20.07 -20.70
C PRO A 259 -0.21 20.51 -22.05
N GLU A 260 -1.44 20.10 -22.34
CA GLU A 260 -2.10 20.37 -23.63
C GLU A 260 -3.17 21.48 -23.63
N SER A 261 -3.15 22.42 -22.69
CA SER A 261 -4.06 23.58 -22.75
C SER A 261 -3.37 24.88 -23.15
N GLY A 262 -2.39 24.81 -24.05
CA GLY A 262 -1.68 25.98 -24.54
C GLY A 262 -1.35 25.86 -26.04
N ARG A 263 -2.37 25.94 -26.90
CA ARG A 263 -2.26 26.42 -28.30
C ARG A 263 -3.62 26.82 -28.83
#